data_ae8ad4b383eec483544a5757a79c6c88
#
_entry.id   ae8ad4b383eec483544a5757a79c6c88
#
_cell.length_a   1.000
_cell.length_b   1.000
_cell.length_c   1.000
_cell.angle_alpha   90.00
_cell.angle_beta   90.00
_cell.angle_gamma   90.00
#
_symmetry.space_group_name_H-M   'P 1'
#
loop_
_entity.id
_entity.type
_entity.pdbx_description
1 polymer ?
#
loop_
_entity_poly.entity_id
_entity_poly.type
_entity_poly.pdbx_seq_one_letter_code
_entity_poly.pdbx_strand_id
1 'polypeptide(L)'
;IENVIVSGADTDTSPYDSGSYASSTTYITGRAVEKACRKLQERIVQEAAKILNCESEELEFAGDSVKRLATGEEVSLTQIGTSSMCGSINALEAVEDSSSPVSPPPFMAGMVEIELDKETGHVEVLDYVAVVDCGTVINPNLARVQVEGGIVQGIGMALYENIQYSPKGQLRNNSLMQYKVPTRLDMGKLRVEFESSYEPTGPFGAKSIGEIVINTPSPALAHAIYNATGLWFRELPITSEKIAM
;
A
#
# COMPACT_ATOMS: atom_id res chain seq x y z
N ILE A 1 10.68 -2.45 -17.74
CA ILE A 1 9.64 -3.11 -16.89
C ILE A 1 8.96 -4.26 -17.61
N GLU A 2 8.71 -4.10 -18.92
CA GLU A 2 8.02 -5.12 -19.74
C GLU A 2 8.75 -6.47 -19.80
N ASN A 3 10.07 -6.46 -19.62
CA ASN A 3 10.91 -7.65 -19.63
C ASN A 3 11.19 -8.20 -18.21
N VAL A 4 10.53 -7.68 -17.19
CA VAL A 4 10.70 -8.13 -15.79
C VAL A 4 9.59 -9.11 -15.44
N ILE A 5 9.98 -10.32 -15.07
CA ILE A 5 9.06 -11.33 -14.54
C ILE A 5 9.18 -11.31 -13.01
N VAL A 6 8.06 -11.07 -12.34
CA VAL A 6 7.98 -11.12 -10.87
C VAL A 6 7.39 -12.46 -10.46
N SER A 7 8.13 -13.21 -9.64
CA SER A 7 7.66 -14.42 -9.00
C SER A 7 7.63 -14.22 -7.48
N GLY A 8 6.53 -14.53 -6.86
CA GLY A 8 6.34 -14.37 -5.42
C GLY A 8 5.16 -15.18 -4.91
N ALA A 9 4.98 -15.20 -3.58
CA ALA A 9 3.92 -15.94 -2.91
C ALA A 9 3.93 -17.46 -3.16
N ASP A 10 5.08 -18.01 -3.52
CA ASP A 10 5.31 -19.44 -3.65
C ASP A 10 6.16 -19.91 -2.46
N THR A 11 5.57 -20.69 -1.58
CA THR A 11 6.22 -21.16 -0.33
C THR A 11 7.40 -22.10 -0.56
N ASP A 12 7.53 -22.69 -1.74
CA ASP A 12 8.64 -23.58 -2.09
C ASP A 12 9.88 -22.81 -2.56
N THR A 13 9.70 -21.59 -3.08
CA THR A 13 10.79 -20.83 -3.70
C THR A 13 11.04 -19.46 -3.10
N SER A 14 10.00 -18.84 -2.50
CA SER A 14 10.12 -17.50 -1.92
C SER A 14 10.83 -17.54 -0.55
N PRO A 15 11.71 -16.57 -0.25
CA PRO A 15 12.26 -16.40 1.10
C PRO A 15 11.14 -16.15 2.13
N TYR A 16 11.47 -16.35 3.40
CA TYR A 16 10.56 -16.05 4.49
C TYR A 16 10.17 -14.58 4.49
N ASP A 17 8.87 -14.32 4.57
CA ASP A 17 8.27 -13.01 4.80
C ASP A 17 7.29 -13.14 5.97
N SER A 18 7.38 -12.24 6.94
CA SER A 18 6.52 -12.25 8.13
C SER A 18 5.06 -11.86 7.83
N GLY A 19 4.77 -11.43 6.63
CA GLY A 19 3.45 -11.01 6.16
C GLY A 19 3.20 -9.50 6.25
N SER A 20 2.06 -9.11 5.72
CA SER A 20 1.59 -7.72 5.72
C SER A 20 0.92 -7.37 7.05
N TYR A 21 1.66 -6.84 7.99
CA TYR A 21 1.15 -6.30 9.25
C TYR A 21 1.73 -4.90 9.49
N ALA A 22 1.05 -4.10 10.32
CA ALA A 22 1.41 -2.70 10.58
C ALA A 22 1.69 -1.90 9.29
N SER A 23 1.02 -2.28 8.19
CA SER A 23 1.13 -1.66 6.85
C SER A 23 2.54 -1.68 6.26
N SER A 24 3.37 -2.62 6.67
CA SER A 24 4.81 -2.61 6.42
C SER A 24 5.23 -3.02 5.00
N THR A 25 4.36 -3.61 4.18
CA THR A 25 4.75 -4.23 2.91
C THR A 25 5.48 -3.26 1.97
N THR A 26 4.89 -2.11 1.64
CA THR A 26 5.56 -1.13 0.76
C THR A 26 6.88 -0.66 1.38
N TYR A 27 6.89 -0.37 2.67
CA TYR A 27 8.05 0.19 3.35
C TYR A 27 9.18 -0.83 3.55
N ILE A 28 8.90 -2.04 4.04
CA ILE A 28 9.91 -3.06 4.35
C ILE A 28 10.26 -3.90 3.13
N THR A 29 9.26 -4.54 2.52
CA THR A 29 9.50 -5.42 1.35
C THR A 29 9.93 -4.60 0.14
N GLY A 30 9.36 -3.40 -0.07
CA GLY A 30 9.80 -2.47 -1.10
C GLY A 30 11.28 -2.07 -0.94
N ARG A 31 11.75 -1.88 0.30
CA ARG A 31 13.16 -1.59 0.57
C ARG A 31 14.08 -2.78 0.29
N ALA A 32 13.63 -4.01 0.59
CA ALA A 32 14.38 -5.22 0.25
C ALA A 32 14.52 -5.36 -1.27
N VAL A 33 13.43 -5.13 -2.02
CA VAL A 33 13.44 -5.14 -3.49
C VAL A 33 14.38 -4.07 -4.05
N GLU A 34 14.33 -2.84 -3.52
CA GLU A 34 15.25 -1.76 -3.94
C GLU A 34 16.72 -2.17 -3.75
N LYS A 35 17.07 -2.72 -2.58
CA LYS A 35 18.42 -3.19 -2.30
C LYS A 35 18.87 -4.32 -3.25
N ALA A 36 17.99 -5.31 -3.46
CA ALA A 36 18.26 -6.42 -4.36
C ALA A 36 18.49 -5.96 -5.80
N CYS A 37 17.64 -5.03 -6.29
CA CYS A 37 17.81 -4.45 -7.62
C CYS A 37 19.11 -3.67 -7.78
N ARG A 38 19.48 -2.85 -6.79
CA ARG A 38 20.76 -2.12 -6.79
C ARG A 38 21.96 -3.06 -6.82
N LYS A 39 21.95 -4.09 -5.99
CA LYS A 39 23.01 -5.09 -5.94
C LYS A 39 23.10 -5.90 -7.24
N LEU A 40 21.97 -6.23 -7.85
CA LEU A 40 21.96 -6.90 -9.14
C LEU A 40 22.51 -5.99 -10.24
N GLN A 41 22.16 -4.72 -10.24
CA GLN A 41 22.70 -3.72 -11.17
C GLN A 41 24.23 -3.61 -11.04
N GLU A 42 24.75 -3.54 -9.84
CA GLU A 42 26.21 -3.52 -9.58
C GLU A 42 26.90 -4.77 -10.15
N ARG A 43 26.32 -5.96 -9.96
CA ARG A 43 26.85 -7.22 -10.54
C ARG A 43 26.81 -7.24 -12.06
N ILE A 44 25.74 -6.72 -12.66
CA ILE A 44 25.62 -6.59 -14.11
C ILE A 44 26.74 -5.68 -14.66
N VAL A 45 26.95 -4.52 -14.02
CA VAL A 45 28.02 -3.58 -14.43
C VAL A 45 29.41 -4.20 -14.26
N GLN A 46 29.67 -4.93 -13.17
CA GLN A 46 30.94 -5.64 -12.96
C GLN A 46 31.19 -6.72 -14.02
N GLU A 47 30.16 -7.44 -14.45
CA GLU A 47 30.30 -8.43 -15.54
C GLU A 47 30.54 -7.74 -16.89
N ALA A 48 29.85 -6.65 -17.17
CA ALA A 48 30.08 -5.83 -18.34
C ALA A 48 31.51 -5.26 -18.40
N ALA A 49 32.06 -4.85 -17.26
CA ALA A 49 33.45 -4.35 -17.13
C ALA A 49 34.47 -5.40 -17.58
N LYS A 50 34.25 -6.68 -17.26
CA LYS A 50 35.11 -7.78 -17.74
C LYS A 50 35.02 -7.95 -19.25
N ILE A 51 33.82 -7.84 -19.83
CA ILE A 51 33.62 -7.97 -21.28
C ILE A 51 34.30 -6.84 -22.04
N LEU A 52 34.14 -5.59 -21.53
CA LEU A 52 34.68 -4.39 -22.15
C LEU A 52 36.14 -4.11 -21.76
N ASN A 53 36.72 -4.93 -20.87
CA ASN A 53 38.08 -4.77 -20.37
C ASN A 53 38.35 -3.34 -19.85
N CYS A 54 37.50 -2.85 -18.95
CA CYS A 54 37.56 -1.52 -18.33
C CYS A 54 37.11 -1.59 -16.86
N GLU A 55 37.21 -0.50 -16.14
CA GLU A 55 36.74 -0.40 -14.74
C GLU A 55 35.23 -0.14 -14.70
N SER A 56 34.56 -0.61 -13.64
CA SER A 56 33.11 -0.46 -13.45
C SER A 56 32.65 1.01 -13.40
N GLU A 57 33.50 1.90 -12.89
CA GLU A 57 33.26 3.32 -12.77
C GLU A 57 33.23 4.05 -14.12
N GLU A 58 33.75 3.43 -15.18
CA GLU A 58 33.67 3.93 -16.56
C GLU A 58 32.34 3.60 -17.25
N LEU A 59 31.48 2.84 -16.60
CA LEU A 59 30.27 2.25 -17.17
C LEU A 59 29.00 2.85 -16.57
N GLU A 60 27.98 2.91 -17.39
CA GLU A 60 26.61 3.30 -16.99
C GLU A 60 25.62 2.21 -17.39
N PHE A 61 24.73 1.85 -16.45
CA PHE A 61 23.60 0.95 -16.73
C PHE A 61 22.49 1.72 -17.45
N ALA A 62 22.17 1.35 -18.67
CA ALA A 62 21.21 2.05 -19.54
C ALA A 62 19.84 1.34 -19.64
N GLY A 63 19.53 0.43 -18.71
CA GLY A 63 18.25 -0.29 -18.63
C GLY A 63 18.26 -1.65 -19.33
N ASP A 64 18.54 -1.73 -20.61
CA ASP A 64 18.66 -2.97 -21.40
C ASP A 64 20.09 -3.31 -21.81
N SER A 65 21.01 -2.45 -21.45
CA SER A 65 22.44 -2.54 -21.79
C SER A 65 23.30 -1.82 -20.76
N VAL A 66 24.61 -2.01 -20.88
CA VAL A 66 25.63 -1.24 -20.16
C VAL A 66 26.51 -0.54 -21.17
N LYS A 67 26.73 0.76 -20.98
CA LYS A 67 27.49 1.63 -21.90
C LYS A 67 28.77 2.15 -21.25
N ARG A 68 29.84 2.21 -22.04
CA ARG A 68 31.07 2.89 -21.63
C ARG A 68 30.96 4.38 -21.90
N LEU A 69 31.07 5.20 -20.85
CA LEU A 69 30.86 6.64 -20.89
C LEU A 69 31.81 7.37 -21.86
N ALA A 70 33.07 6.93 -21.95
CA ALA A 70 34.08 7.59 -22.75
C ALA A 70 33.99 7.28 -24.25
N THR A 71 33.59 6.05 -24.63
CA THR A 71 33.63 5.58 -26.02
C THR A 71 32.25 5.37 -26.64
N GLY A 72 31.19 5.26 -25.81
CA GLY A 72 29.85 4.89 -26.23
C GLY A 72 29.72 3.40 -26.60
N GLU A 73 30.73 2.60 -26.36
CA GLU A 73 30.69 1.15 -26.57
C GLU A 73 29.65 0.53 -25.64
N GLU A 74 28.85 -0.42 -26.16
CA GLU A 74 27.67 -0.94 -25.49
C GLU A 74 27.66 -2.46 -25.47
N VAL A 75 27.24 -3.03 -24.34
CA VAL A 75 27.04 -4.48 -24.18
C VAL A 75 25.61 -4.72 -23.73
N SER A 76 24.88 -5.58 -24.43
CA SER A 76 23.49 -5.93 -24.11
C SER A 76 23.40 -6.85 -22.88
N LEU A 77 22.26 -6.82 -22.18
CA LEU A 77 21.97 -7.74 -21.07
C LEU A 77 22.06 -9.21 -21.51
N THR A 78 21.72 -9.54 -22.77
CA THR A 78 21.84 -10.88 -23.31
C THR A 78 23.30 -11.33 -23.38
N GLN A 79 24.22 -10.47 -23.83
CA GLN A 79 25.65 -10.77 -23.87
C GLN A 79 26.23 -10.91 -22.47
N ILE A 80 25.84 -10.03 -21.56
CA ILE A 80 26.27 -10.08 -20.15
C ILE A 80 25.78 -11.37 -19.50
N GLY A 81 24.52 -11.74 -19.66
CA GLY A 81 23.95 -12.97 -19.13
C GLY A 81 24.65 -14.23 -19.69
N THR A 82 24.93 -14.25 -20.99
CA THR A 82 25.64 -15.35 -21.64
C THR A 82 27.07 -15.48 -21.11
N SER A 83 27.78 -14.36 -20.96
CA SER A 83 29.13 -14.33 -20.38
C SER A 83 29.16 -14.88 -18.97
N SER A 84 28.23 -14.44 -18.12
CA SER A 84 28.16 -14.90 -16.72
C SER A 84 27.88 -16.41 -16.62
N MET A 85 27.10 -16.98 -17.52
CA MET A 85 26.81 -18.42 -17.54
C MET A 85 27.99 -19.27 -18.05
N CYS A 86 28.79 -18.75 -18.96
CA CYS A 86 29.88 -19.47 -19.60
C CYS A 86 31.24 -19.30 -18.88
N GLY A 87 31.41 -18.26 -18.13
CA GLY A 87 32.70 -17.85 -17.56
C GLY A 87 32.90 -18.02 -16.08
N SER A 88 31.86 -18.11 -15.29
CA SER A 88 31.96 -18.30 -13.83
C SER A 88 30.72 -19.00 -13.26
N ILE A 89 30.92 -19.63 -12.13
CA ILE A 89 29.93 -20.45 -11.41
C ILE A 89 28.79 -19.59 -10.83
N ASN A 90 28.83 -18.26 -10.95
CA ASN A 90 27.91 -17.36 -10.30
C ASN A 90 26.88 -16.82 -11.29
N ALA A 91 25.65 -17.30 -11.22
CA ALA A 91 24.52 -16.66 -11.86
C ALA A 91 24.39 -15.19 -11.43
N LEU A 92 23.92 -14.34 -12.35
CA LEU A 92 23.57 -12.96 -12.03
C LEU A 92 22.28 -12.94 -11.21
N GLU A 93 22.42 -13.03 -9.90
CA GLU A 93 21.34 -12.99 -8.95
C GLU A 93 21.64 -12.08 -7.76
N ALA A 94 20.63 -11.56 -7.10
CA ALA A 94 20.78 -10.86 -5.85
C ALA A 94 19.64 -11.23 -4.90
N VAL A 95 19.98 -11.49 -3.66
CA VAL A 95 19.04 -11.72 -2.56
C VAL A 95 19.34 -10.72 -1.48
N GLU A 96 18.34 -10.01 -1.02
CA GLU A 96 18.44 -9.02 0.05
C GLU A 96 17.25 -9.10 0.98
N ASP A 97 17.45 -8.68 2.21
CA ASP A 97 16.42 -8.50 3.22
C ASP A 97 16.37 -7.04 3.69
N SER A 98 15.32 -6.69 4.39
CA SER A 98 15.22 -5.38 5.01
C SER A 98 14.49 -5.46 6.34
N SER A 99 15.06 -4.75 7.30
CA SER A 99 14.41 -4.40 8.56
C SER A 99 14.58 -2.90 8.78
N SER A 100 13.66 -2.28 9.50
CA SER A 100 13.80 -0.85 9.83
C SER A 100 13.76 -0.65 11.34
N PRO A 101 14.72 0.10 11.91
CA PRO A 101 14.70 0.48 13.32
C PRO A 101 13.69 1.58 13.62
N VAL A 102 13.11 2.20 12.59
CA VAL A 102 12.13 3.28 12.68
C VAL A 102 10.85 2.88 11.97
N SER A 103 9.73 3.45 12.40
CA SER A 103 8.42 3.29 11.78
C SER A 103 7.84 4.68 11.51
N PRO A 104 8.18 5.28 10.36
CA PRO A 104 7.73 6.62 10.04
C PRO A 104 6.20 6.64 9.90
N PRO A 105 5.49 7.49 10.67
CA PRO A 105 4.04 7.49 10.63
C PRO A 105 3.52 8.11 9.33
N PRO A 106 2.57 7.44 8.66
CA PRO A 106 1.75 8.10 7.66
C PRO A 106 0.71 8.98 8.35
N PHE A 107 0.16 9.95 7.63
CA PHE A 107 -0.90 10.84 8.13
C PHE A 107 -2.07 10.86 7.16
N MET A 108 -3.28 11.06 7.70
CA MET A 108 -4.48 11.24 6.91
C MET A 108 -5.42 12.24 7.57
N ALA A 109 -5.94 13.17 6.79
CA ALA A 109 -7.09 13.98 7.14
C ALA A 109 -8.29 13.53 6.32
N GLY A 110 -9.46 13.43 6.98
CA GLY A 110 -10.70 13.01 6.33
C GLY A 110 -11.86 13.92 6.69
N MET A 111 -12.71 14.24 5.71
CA MET A 111 -13.95 14.99 5.88
C MET A 111 -15.08 14.25 5.19
N VAL A 112 -16.26 14.28 5.79
CA VAL A 112 -17.45 13.63 5.26
C VAL A 112 -18.64 14.60 5.21
N GLU A 113 -19.41 14.52 4.14
CA GLU A 113 -20.72 15.13 3.99
C GLU A 113 -21.77 14.05 4.02
N ILE A 114 -22.79 14.23 4.87
CA ILE A 114 -23.90 13.28 5.02
C ILE A 114 -25.24 13.97 4.86
N GLU A 115 -26.24 13.19 4.43
CA GLU A 115 -27.65 13.50 4.61
C GLU A 115 -28.20 12.61 5.73
N LEU A 116 -28.93 13.19 6.67
CA LEU A 116 -29.46 12.47 7.83
C LEU A 116 -30.94 12.75 7.99
N ASP A 117 -31.74 11.69 7.92
CA ASP A 117 -33.17 11.73 8.26
C ASP A 117 -33.33 11.51 9.77
N LYS A 118 -33.79 12.53 10.49
CA LYS A 118 -33.93 12.49 11.95
C LYS A 118 -35.07 11.59 12.44
N GLU A 119 -36.10 11.39 11.61
CA GLU A 119 -37.24 10.56 11.99
C GLU A 119 -36.90 9.07 11.91
N THR A 120 -36.17 8.68 10.87
CA THR A 120 -35.79 7.27 10.64
C THR A 120 -34.39 6.93 11.16
N GLY A 121 -33.57 7.95 11.44
CA GLY A 121 -32.16 7.77 11.80
C GLY A 121 -31.28 7.32 10.62
N HIS A 122 -31.79 7.36 9.39
CA HIS A 122 -31.04 6.96 8.20
C HIS A 122 -29.93 7.97 7.90
N VAL A 123 -28.73 7.47 7.65
CA VAL A 123 -27.55 8.27 7.28
C VAL A 123 -27.12 7.87 5.87
N GLU A 124 -27.10 8.81 4.94
CA GLU A 124 -26.53 8.67 3.61
C GLU A 124 -25.20 9.41 3.53
N VAL A 125 -24.14 8.72 3.08
CA VAL A 125 -22.84 9.33 2.82
C VAL A 125 -22.82 9.92 1.43
N LEU A 126 -22.80 11.24 1.32
CA LEU A 126 -22.85 11.94 0.03
C LEU A 126 -21.46 12.10 -0.59
N ASP A 127 -20.48 12.50 0.22
CA ASP A 127 -19.13 12.76 -0.23
C ASP A 127 -18.12 12.52 0.90
N TYR A 128 -16.99 11.91 0.59
CA TYR A 128 -15.88 11.75 1.49
C TYR A 128 -14.60 12.23 0.82
N VAL A 129 -13.90 13.15 1.49
CA VAL A 129 -12.62 13.70 1.03
C VAL A 129 -11.51 13.23 1.96
N ALA A 130 -10.47 12.67 1.39
CA ALA A 130 -9.27 12.26 2.09
C ALA A 130 -8.02 12.89 1.51
N VAL A 131 -7.14 13.39 2.37
CA VAL A 131 -5.78 13.77 2.02
C VAL A 131 -4.81 12.91 2.81
N VAL A 132 -3.93 12.22 2.11
CA VAL A 132 -3.03 11.19 2.68
C VAL A 132 -1.57 11.56 2.44
N ASP A 133 -0.79 11.57 3.50
CA ASP A 133 0.68 11.57 3.44
C ASP A 133 1.18 10.13 3.66
N CYS A 134 1.55 9.49 2.57
CA CYS A 134 2.24 8.19 2.57
C CYS A 134 3.67 8.29 2.03
N GLY A 135 4.29 9.47 2.13
CA GLY A 135 5.56 9.73 1.49
C GLY A 135 5.44 9.83 -0.02
N THR A 136 6.45 9.36 -0.73
CA THR A 136 6.35 9.22 -2.19
C THR A 136 5.32 8.18 -2.57
N VAL A 137 4.36 8.55 -3.40
CA VAL A 137 3.32 7.64 -3.89
C VAL A 137 3.90 6.79 -5.02
N ILE A 138 4.27 5.54 -4.72
CA ILE A 138 4.93 4.65 -5.69
C ILE A 138 4.04 4.33 -6.89
N ASN A 139 2.76 4.07 -6.65
CA ASN A 139 1.76 3.84 -7.69
C ASN A 139 0.46 4.57 -7.33
N PRO A 140 0.18 5.74 -7.94
CA PRO A 140 -0.98 6.56 -7.59
C PRO A 140 -2.32 5.83 -7.73
N ASN A 141 -2.48 4.97 -8.73
CA ASN A 141 -3.73 4.23 -8.93
C ASN A 141 -3.95 3.19 -7.83
N LEU A 142 -2.94 2.38 -7.51
CA LEU A 142 -3.04 1.37 -6.45
C LEU A 142 -3.15 2.02 -5.07
N ALA A 143 -2.43 3.11 -4.83
CA ALA A 143 -2.53 3.87 -3.58
C ALA A 143 -3.95 4.43 -3.38
N ARG A 144 -4.55 5.01 -4.42
CA ARG A 144 -5.93 5.51 -4.37
C ARG A 144 -6.93 4.40 -4.06
N VAL A 145 -6.82 3.25 -4.73
CA VAL A 145 -7.70 2.09 -4.47
C VAL A 145 -7.57 1.61 -3.02
N GLN A 146 -6.35 1.59 -2.46
CA GLN A 146 -6.14 1.26 -1.06
C GLN A 146 -6.84 2.25 -0.13
N VAL A 147 -6.74 3.56 -0.40
CA VAL A 147 -7.39 4.60 0.41
C VAL A 147 -8.91 4.49 0.31
N GLU A 148 -9.46 4.39 -0.88
CA GLU A 148 -10.91 4.23 -1.10
C GLU A 148 -11.45 2.99 -0.37
N GLY A 149 -10.73 1.86 -0.45
CA GLY A 149 -11.10 0.62 0.25
C GLY A 149 -11.11 0.78 1.77
N GLY A 150 -10.10 1.44 2.34
CA GLY A 150 -10.03 1.71 3.77
C GLY A 150 -11.10 2.69 4.26
N ILE A 151 -11.44 3.71 3.47
CA ILE A 151 -12.54 4.63 3.77
C ILE A 151 -13.86 3.85 3.86
N VAL A 152 -14.16 3.01 2.87
CA VAL A 152 -15.39 2.20 2.86
C VAL A 152 -15.43 1.25 4.05
N GLN A 153 -14.32 0.62 4.41
CA GLN A 153 -14.22 -0.23 5.58
C GLN A 153 -14.49 0.56 6.88
N GLY A 154 -13.92 1.76 7.03
CA GLY A 154 -14.17 2.61 8.19
C GLY A 154 -15.61 3.13 8.28
N ILE A 155 -16.26 3.42 7.15
CA ILE A 155 -17.70 3.73 7.08
C ILE A 155 -18.52 2.51 7.49
N GLY A 156 -18.14 1.31 7.01
CA GLY A 156 -18.77 0.05 7.41
C GLY A 156 -18.76 -0.16 8.92
N MET A 157 -17.60 0.00 9.54
CA MET A 157 -17.45 -0.07 11.00
C MET A 157 -18.29 0.98 11.73
N ALA A 158 -18.43 2.17 11.16
CA ALA A 158 -19.16 3.25 11.79
C ALA A 158 -20.68 3.06 11.77
N LEU A 159 -21.25 2.53 10.68
CA LEU A 159 -22.69 2.56 10.45
C LEU A 159 -23.36 1.17 10.36
N TYR A 160 -22.63 0.12 9.95
CA TYR A 160 -23.25 -1.14 9.53
C TYR A 160 -22.76 -2.38 10.27
N GLU A 161 -21.45 -2.50 10.47
CA GLU A 161 -20.81 -3.76 10.86
C GLU A 161 -20.90 -3.99 12.37
N ASN A 162 -21.55 -5.07 12.78
CA ASN A 162 -21.75 -5.43 14.17
C ASN A 162 -21.70 -6.95 14.34
N ILE A 163 -20.68 -7.45 15.02
CA ILE A 163 -20.58 -8.86 15.38
C ILE A 163 -21.41 -9.16 16.62
N GLN A 164 -22.38 -10.06 16.50
CA GLN A 164 -23.31 -10.39 17.55
C GLN A 164 -23.13 -11.81 18.05
N TYR A 165 -22.97 -11.97 19.35
CA TYR A 165 -22.91 -13.27 20.01
C TYR A 165 -24.17 -13.56 20.84
N SER A 166 -24.55 -14.84 20.90
CA SER A 166 -25.53 -15.32 21.85
C SER A 166 -24.94 -15.34 23.28
N PRO A 167 -25.76 -15.45 24.34
CA PRO A 167 -25.25 -15.62 25.71
C PRO A 167 -24.36 -16.86 25.89
N LYS A 168 -24.43 -17.83 24.97
CA LYS A 168 -23.61 -19.04 24.93
C LYS A 168 -22.34 -18.89 24.06
N GLY A 169 -22.00 -17.70 23.58
CA GLY A 169 -20.82 -17.42 22.77
C GLY A 169 -20.96 -17.84 21.28
N GLN A 170 -22.15 -18.20 20.82
CA GLN A 170 -22.37 -18.54 19.40
C GLN A 170 -22.54 -17.27 18.57
N LEU A 171 -21.84 -17.19 17.44
CA LEU A 171 -21.98 -16.10 16.49
C LEU A 171 -23.37 -16.16 15.83
N ARG A 172 -24.13 -15.05 15.93
CA ARG A 172 -25.49 -14.96 15.39
C ARG A 172 -25.54 -14.56 13.94
N ASN A 173 -24.66 -13.66 13.55
CA ASN A 173 -24.58 -13.12 12.17
C ASN A 173 -23.37 -13.68 11.44
N ASN A 174 -23.38 -14.97 11.18
CA ASN A 174 -22.28 -15.75 10.62
C ASN A 174 -22.29 -15.85 9.08
N SER A 175 -23.07 -15.04 8.42
CA SER A 175 -23.14 -14.98 6.96
C SER A 175 -23.36 -13.55 6.49
N LEU A 176 -23.02 -13.24 5.21
CA LEU A 176 -23.24 -11.92 4.61
C LEU A 176 -24.74 -11.56 4.45
N MET A 177 -25.64 -12.48 4.67
CA MET A 177 -27.07 -12.19 4.77
C MET A 177 -27.42 -11.43 6.06
N GLN A 178 -26.67 -11.66 7.12
CA GLN A 178 -26.91 -11.12 8.47
C GLN A 178 -25.85 -10.11 8.89
N TYR A 179 -24.58 -10.37 8.56
CA TYR A 179 -23.49 -9.41 8.75
C TYR A 179 -23.46 -8.45 7.55
N LYS A 180 -23.67 -7.16 7.83
CA LYS A 180 -23.79 -6.15 6.78
C LYS A 180 -22.46 -5.46 6.57
N VAL A 181 -21.99 -5.49 5.34
CA VAL A 181 -20.88 -4.64 4.86
C VAL A 181 -21.45 -3.64 3.85
N PRO A 182 -20.90 -2.43 3.76
CA PRO A 182 -21.36 -1.44 2.78
C PRO A 182 -21.11 -1.94 1.36
N THR A 183 -22.01 -1.60 0.47
CA THR A 183 -21.92 -1.84 -0.97
C THR A 183 -21.62 -0.54 -1.72
N ARG A 184 -21.42 -0.61 -3.03
CA ARG A 184 -21.25 0.60 -3.85
C ARG A 184 -22.48 1.53 -3.78
N LEU A 185 -23.66 1.02 -3.49
CA LEU A 185 -24.89 1.82 -3.38
C LEU A 185 -24.95 2.63 -2.08
N ASP A 186 -24.22 2.22 -1.07
CA ASP A 186 -24.18 2.89 0.23
C ASP A 186 -23.12 4.01 0.28
N MET A 187 -22.37 4.18 -0.81
CA MET A 187 -21.28 5.14 -0.90
C MET A 187 -21.57 6.23 -1.92
N GLY A 188 -21.44 7.47 -1.50
CA GLY A 188 -21.41 8.63 -2.36
C GLY A 188 -20.09 8.77 -3.13
N LYS A 189 -19.62 9.99 -3.28
CA LYS A 189 -18.33 10.29 -3.90
C LYS A 189 -17.19 10.00 -2.92
N LEU A 190 -16.10 9.43 -3.42
CA LEU A 190 -14.84 9.30 -2.70
C LEU A 190 -13.78 10.10 -3.45
N ARG A 191 -13.18 11.07 -2.77
CA ARG A 191 -12.14 11.94 -3.32
C ARG A 191 -10.86 11.76 -2.52
N VAL A 192 -9.81 11.32 -3.18
CA VAL A 192 -8.51 11.02 -2.56
C VAL A 192 -7.45 11.88 -3.20
N GLU A 193 -6.76 12.64 -2.35
CA GLU A 193 -5.60 13.44 -2.71
C GLU A 193 -4.39 12.97 -1.88
N PHE A 194 -3.21 13.16 -2.43
CA PHE A 194 -1.97 12.80 -1.77
C PHE A 194 -1.12 14.05 -1.51
N GLU A 195 -0.69 14.21 -0.27
CA GLU A 195 0.36 15.15 0.07
C GLU A 195 1.72 14.52 -0.24
N SER A 196 2.57 15.25 -0.94
CA SER A 196 3.90 14.77 -1.30
C SER A 196 4.89 15.09 -0.18
N SER A 197 5.37 14.04 0.47
CA SER A 197 6.52 14.10 1.39
C SER A 197 7.58 13.10 0.96
N TYR A 198 8.76 13.16 1.56
CA TYR A 198 9.84 12.23 1.27
C TYR A 198 10.36 11.62 2.56
N GLU A 199 10.27 10.30 2.68
CA GLU A 199 10.78 9.55 3.83
C GLU A 199 12.15 8.95 3.50
N PRO A 200 13.25 9.48 4.07
CA PRO A 200 14.61 9.02 3.70
C PRO A 200 14.89 7.55 3.98
N THR A 201 14.16 6.96 4.92
CA THR A 201 14.34 5.55 5.32
C THR A 201 13.50 4.57 4.51
N GLY A 202 12.54 5.09 3.73
CA GLY A 202 11.66 4.28 2.88
C GLY A 202 12.17 4.09 1.45
N PRO A 203 11.66 3.10 0.72
CA PRO A 203 12.02 2.89 -0.68
C PRO A 203 11.52 4.08 -1.51
N PHE A 204 12.45 4.74 -2.21
CA PHE A 204 12.18 5.93 -3.02
C PHE A 204 11.41 7.06 -2.27
N GLY A 205 11.48 7.09 -0.94
CA GLY A 205 10.79 8.07 -0.11
C GLY A 205 9.37 7.70 0.33
N ALA A 206 8.95 6.45 0.13
CA ALA A 206 7.62 5.99 0.51
C ALA A 206 7.51 5.69 2.00
N LYS A 207 6.31 5.89 2.56
CA LYS A 207 5.86 5.41 3.87
C LYS A 207 4.83 4.28 3.70
N SER A 208 4.30 3.82 4.82
CA SER A 208 3.14 2.93 4.87
C SER A 208 1.85 3.64 4.40
N ILE A 209 0.86 2.88 3.92
CA ILE A 209 -0.45 3.42 3.52
C ILE A 209 -1.61 2.51 3.96
N GLY A 210 -1.36 1.25 4.32
CA GLY A 210 -2.40 0.23 4.46
C GLY A 210 -3.45 0.51 5.52
N GLU A 211 -3.07 0.92 6.74
CA GLU A 211 -3.99 1.02 7.88
C GLU A 211 -4.42 2.46 8.21
N ILE A 212 -3.63 3.48 7.85
CA ILE A 212 -3.98 4.88 8.13
C ILE A 212 -5.34 5.26 7.54
N VAL A 213 -5.69 4.64 6.43
CA VAL A 213 -6.87 4.94 5.63
C VAL A 213 -8.21 4.58 6.31
N ILE A 214 -8.18 3.72 7.34
CA ILE A 214 -9.36 3.34 8.11
C ILE A 214 -9.59 4.23 9.35
N ASN A 215 -8.61 5.04 9.74
CA ASN A 215 -8.65 5.73 11.03
C ASN A 215 -9.59 6.94 11.04
N THR A 216 -9.77 7.63 9.92
CA THR A 216 -10.52 8.88 9.86
C THR A 216 -12.03 8.74 9.60
N PRO A 217 -12.57 7.70 8.91
CA PRO A 217 -13.99 7.66 8.57
C PRO A 217 -14.92 7.61 9.79
N SER A 218 -14.65 6.73 10.76
CA SER A 218 -15.52 6.61 11.93
C SER A 218 -15.63 7.89 12.75
N PRO A 219 -14.53 8.58 13.13
CA PRO A 219 -14.64 9.85 13.83
C PRO A 219 -15.25 10.97 12.97
N ALA A 220 -14.98 11.01 11.66
CA ALA A 220 -15.58 11.99 10.76
C ALA A 220 -17.11 11.84 10.72
N LEU A 221 -17.61 10.61 10.61
CA LEU A 221 -19.05 10.32 10.65
C LEU A 221 -19.67 10.65 12.00
N ALA A 222 -19.03 10.29 13.11
CA ALA A 222 -19.53 10.64 14.44
C ALA A 222 -19.65 12.17 14.62
N HIS A 223 -18.69 12.94 14.10
CA HIS A 223 -18.75 14.41 14.09
C HIS A 223 -19.86 14.95 13.17
N ALA A 224 -20.03 14.40 11.99
CA ALA A 224 -21.09 14.82 11.07
C ALA A 224 -22.48 14.57 11.66
N ILE A 225 -22.68 13.40 12.27
CA ILE A 225 -23.93 13.06 12.97
C ILE A 225 -24.16 13.99 14.19
N TYR A 226 -23.12 14.29 14.95
CA TYR A 226 -23.21 15.28 16.02
C TYR A 226 -23.62 16.66 15.50
N ASN A 227 -23.03 17.13 14.42
CA ASN A 227 -23.40 18.42 13.83
C ASN A 227 -24.86 18.48 13.38
N ALA A 228 -25.42 17.36 12.92
CA ALA A 228 -26.81 17.27 12.50
C ALA A 228 -27.80 17.13 13.67
N THR A 229 -27.42 16.44 14.76
CA THR A 229 -28.34 16.03 15.83
C THR A 229 -28.07 16.68 17.18
N GLY A 230 -26.82 17.11 17.43
CA GLY A 230 -26.34 17.54 18.75
C GLY A 230 -26.01 16.39 19.70
N LEU A 231 -26.12 15.12 19.25
CA LEU A 231 -25.89 13.94 20.06
C LEU A 231 -24.52 13.32 19.80
N TRP A 232 -23.75 13.03 20.86
CA TRP A 232 -22.51 12.27 20.79
C TRP A 232 -22.76 10.77 20.94
N PHE A 233 -22.34 10.01 19.95
CA PHE A 233 -22.29 8.55 20.00
C PHE A 233 -20.86 8.09 20.34
N ARG A 234 -20.74 7.17 21.31
CA ARG A 234 -19.46 6.65 21.79
C ARG A 234 -19.32 5.15 21.61
N GLU A 235 -20.29 4.55 20.92
CA GLU A 235 -20.33 3.13 20.62
C GLU A 235 -20.62 2.93 19.13
N LEU A 236 -19.86 2.07 18.47
CA LEU A 236 -20.06 1.68 17.09
C LEU A 236 -20.75 0.31 17.00
N PRO A 237 -21.50 0.04 15.95
CA PRO A 237 -21.94 0.99 14.91
C PRO A 237 -22.97 1.99 15.45
N ILE A 238 -23.01 3.16 14.82
CA ILE A 238 -24.05 4.19 15.05
C ILE A 238 -25.23 3.83 14.15
N THR A 239 -26.10 2.96 14.64
CA THR A 239 -27.24 2.45 13.84
C THR A 239 -28.38 3.48 13.78
N SER A 240 -29.26 3.31 12.79
CA SER A 240 -30.44 4.19 12.61
C SER A 240 -31.31 4.22 13.86
N GLU A 241 -31.48 3.08 14.58
CA GLU A 241 -32.26 3.02 15.80
C GLU A 241 -31.65 3.83 16.97
N LYS A 242 -30.32 4.03 16.96
CA LYS A 242 -29.66 4.88 17.96
C LYS A 242 -29.81 6.37 17.65
N ILE A 243 -30.01 6.72 16.37
CA ILE A 243 -30.12 8.11 15.89
C ILE A 243 -31.57 8.60 15.90
N ALA A 244 -32.53 7.76 15.53
CA ALA A 244 -33.95 8.11 15.45
C ALA A 244 -34.44 8.75 16.75
N MET A 245 -35.09 9.94 16.61
CA MET A 245 -35.55 10.78 17.72
C MET A 245 -37.08 10.75 17.84
#